data_fb59ba5ccd79ed44760ed3fcd4d1154d
#
_entry.id   fb59ba5ccd79ed44760ed3fcd4d1154d
#
_cell.length_a   1.000
_cell.length_b   1.000
_cell.length_c   1.000
_cell.angle_alpha   90.00
_cell.angle_beta   90.00
_cell.angle_gamma   90.00
#
_symmetry.space_group_name_H-M   'P 1'
#
loop_
_entity.id
_entity.type
_entity.pdbx_description
1 polymer ?
#
loop_
_entity_poly.entity_id
_entity_poly.type
_entity_poly.pdbx_seq_one_letter_code
_entity_poly.pdbx_strand_id
1 'polypeptide(L)'
;SRARELLERFALSDAGDRPSKTYSGGMRRRLDLAGALVAAPPVLVLDEPTTGLDPRSRIQMWEVIREMVAGGTTLLLTTQYLEEADRLADDIVVIDHGKAIAHGTSDQLKSQIGGERIELLLADAADQAAASQAIAAVASGEVQADDTARALTAPVTGGAKALMEVLRR
;
A
#
# COMPACT_ATOMS: atom_id res chain seq x y z
N SER A 1 10.14 6.38 -31.84
CA SER A 1 8.73 5.92 -31.98
C SER A 1 8.16 5.62 -30.62
N ARG A 2 6.83 5.72 -30.46
CA ARG A 2 6.11 5.43 -29.21
C ARG A 2 6.47 4.06 -28.62
N ALA A 3 6.62 3.03 -29.45
CA ALA A 3 7.02 1.71 -29.00
C ALA A 3 8.41 1.71 -28.34
N ARG A 4 9.40 2.40 -28.90
CA ARG A 4 10.75 2.48 -28.28
C ARG A 4 10.73 3.23 -26.96
N GLU A 5 10.00 4.33 -26.86
CA GLU A 5 9.81 5.08 -25.64
C GLU A 5 9.21 4.20 -24.52
N LEU A 6 8.17 3.42 -24.87
CA LEU A 6 7.55 2.50 -23.90
C LEU A 6 8.50 1.37 -23.49
N LEU A 7 9.25 0.78 -24.42
CA LEU A 7 10.24 -0.24 -24.06
C LEU A 7 11.31 0.32 -23.12
N GLU A 8 11.73 1.56 -23.28
CA GLU A 8 12.68 2.23 -22.38
C GLU A 8 12.06 2.44 -20.99
N ARG A 9 10.85 3.00 -20.92
CA ARG A 9 10.14 3.22 -19.65
C ARG A 9 9.90 1.94 -18.85
N PHE A 10 9.69 0.83 -19.53
CA PHE A 10 9.49 -0.48 -18.92
C PHE A 10 10.79 -1.30 -18.74
N ALA A 11 11.96 -0.69 -18.97
CA ALA A 11 13.26 -1.36 -18.90
C ALA A 11 13.32 -2.65 -19.75
N LEU A 12 12.81 -2.57 -20.98
CA LEU A 12 12.79 -3.67 -21.95
C LEU A 12 13.63 -3.36 -23.21
N SER A 13 14.35 -2.23 -23.26
CA SER A 13 15.14 -1.83 -24.43
C SER A 13 16.14 -2.88 -24.88
N ASP A 14 16.89 -3.48 -23.94
CA ASP A 14 17.89 -4.50 -24.23
C ASP A 14 17.31 -5.81 -24.77
N ALA A 15 16.02 -6.00 -24.61
CA ALA A 15 15.30 -7.18 -25.07
C ALA A 15 14.36 -6.89 -26.24
N GLY A 16 14.30 -5.64 -26.71
CA GLY A 16 13.33 -5.19 -27.72
C GLY A 16 13.37 -5.96 -29.05
N ASP A 17 14.54 -6.44 -29.43
CA ASP A 17 14.73 -7.22 -30.66
C ASP A 17 14.57 -8.75 -30.46
N ARG A 18 14.34 -9.20 -29.23
CA ARG A 18 14.19 -10.62 -28.91
C ARG A 18 12.71 -11.03 -29.03
N PRO A 19 12.45 -12.28 -29.46
CA PRO A 19 11.08 -12.80 -29.43
C PRO A 19 10.51 -12.83 -28.01
N SER A 20 9.29 -12.33 -27.81
CA SER A 20 8.62 -12.25 -26.51
C SER A 20 8.48 -13.59 -25.79
N LYS A 21 8.47 -14.71 -26.54
CA LYS A 21 8.48 -16.07 -25.97
C LYS A 21 9.72 -16.37 -25.12
N THR A 22 10.82 -15.60 -25.30
CA THR A 22 12.08 -15.74 -24.53
C THR A 22 12.11 -14.84 -23.28
N TYR A 23 11.06 -14.05 -23.03
CA TYR A 23 10.97 -13.17 -21.91
C TYR A 23 10.66 -13.93 -20.62
N SER A 24 11.20 -13.45 -19.50
CA SER A 24 10.77 -13.90 -18.17
C SER A 24 9.31 -13.51 -17.91
N GLY A 25 8.67 -14.09 -16.90
CA GLY A 25 7.31 -13.72 -16.51
C GLY A 25 7.16 -12.22 -16.24
N GLY A 26 8.10 -11.63 -15.48
CA GLY A 26 8.10 -10.19 -15.21
C GLY A 26 8.33 -9.32 -16.45
N MET A 27 9.18 -9.76 -17.38
CA MET A 27 9.35 -9.05 -18.66
C MET A 27 8.08 -9.10 -19.51
N ARG A 28 7.40 -10.24 -19.55
CA ARG A 28 6.10 -10.37 -20.26
C ARG A 28 5.06 -9.44 -19.66
N ARG A 29 4.92 -9.41 -18.34
CA ARG A 29 3.96 -8.53 -17.66
C ARG A 29 4.23 -7.05 -17.96
N ARG A 30 5.50 -6.64 -17.97
CA ARG A 30 5.89 -5.28 -18.36
C ARG A 30 5.61 -4.98 -19.83
N LEU A 31 5.81 -5.95 -20.72
CA LEU A 31 5.50 -5.82 -22.14
C LEU A 31 3.99 -5.72 -22.39
N ASP A 32 3.17 -6.51 -21.68
CA ASP A 32 1.71 -6.47 -21.78
C ASP A 32 1.16 -5.09 -21.41
N LEU A 33 1.68 -4.52 -20.30
CA LEU A 33 1.30 -3.17 -19.89
C LEU A 33 1.79 -2.12 -20.89
N ALA A 34 3.04 -2.23 -21.37
CA ALA A 34 3.57 -1.34 -22.42
C ALA A 34 2.69 -1.39 -23.68
N GLY A 35 2.23 -2.59 -24.06
CA GLY A 35 1.33 -2.79 -25.19
C GLY A 35 -0.01 -2.09 -25.02
N ALA A 36 -0.62 -2.18 -23.83
CA ALA A 36 -1.87 -1.49 -23.52
C ALA A 36 -1.75 0.05 -23.65
N LEU A 37 -0.54 0.58 -23.49
CA LEU A 37 -0.27 2.02 -23.51
C LEU A 37 0.13 2.58 -24.88
N VAL A 38 0.30 1.74 -25.89
CA VAL A 38 0.63 2.21 -27.23
C VAL A 38 -0.41 3.20 -27.74
N ALA A 39 -1.69 2.91 -27.50
CA ALA A 39 -2.82 3.74 -27.94
C ALA A 39 -3.08 4.96 -27.05
N ALA A 40 -2.34 5.15 -25.93
CA ALA A 40 -2.57 6.20 -24.94
C ALA A 40 -4.06 6.32 -24.55
N PRO A 41 -4.69 5.27 -24.01
CA PRO A 41 -6.11 5.26 -23.74
C PRO A 41 -6.46 6.25 -22.62
N PRO A 42 -7.63 6.91 -22.68
CA PRO A 42 -8.09 7.79 -21.60
C PRO A 42 -8.49 7.02 -20.32
N VAL A 43 -8.82 5.73 -20.47
CA VAL A 43 -9.15 4.82 -19.36
C VAL A 43 -8.35 3.56 -19.50
N LEU A 44 -7.71 3.12 -18.42
CA LEU A 44 -6.92 1.89 -18.36
C LEU A 44 -7.49 1.00 -17.27
N VAL A 45 -7.73 -0.27 -17.61
CA VAL A 45 -8.17 -1.30 -16.64
C VAL A 45 -7.03 -2.29 -16.47
N LEU A 46 -6.57 -2.46 -15.23
CA LEU A 46 -5.48 -3.36 -14.87
C LEU A 46 -5.96 -4.38 -13.83
N ASP A 47 -5.82 -5.64 -14.16
CA ASP A 47 -6.15 -6.74 -13.25
C ASP A 47 -4.87 -7.33 -12.67
N GLU A 48 -4.65 -7.12 -11.36
CA GLU A 48 -3.48 -7.56 -10.60
C GLU A 48 -2.13 -7.31 -11.32
N PRO A 49 -1.80 -6.06 -11.73
CA PRO A 49 -0.71 -5.81 -12.66
C PRO A 49 0.67 -6.18 -12.14
N THR A 50 0.88 -6.25 -10.83
CA THR A 50 2.19 -6.51 -10.23
C THR A 50 2.31 -7.91 -9.61
N THR A 51 1.30 -8.75 -9.76
CA THR A 51 1.35 -10.14 -9.26
C THR A 51 2.48 -10.91 -9.91
N GLY A 52 3.29 -11.59 -9.07
CA GLY A 52 4.45 -12.37 -9.52
C GLY A 52 5.70 -11.55 -9.86
N LEU A 53 5.67 -10.22 -9.66
CA LEU A 53 6.87 -9.39 -9.79
C LEU A 53 7.69 -9.39 -8.49
N ASP A 54 9.00 -9.30 -8.63
CA ASP A 54 9.90 -9.01 -7.52
C ASP A 54 9.66 -7.58 -6.98
N PRO A 55 10.06 -7.28 -5.71
CA PRO A 55 9.78 -5.98 -5.09
C PRO A 55 10.28 -4.78 -5.89
N ARG A 56 11.46 -4.88 -6.51
CA ARG A 56 12.04 -3.78 -7.29
C ARG A 56 11.24 -3.53 -8.57
N SER A 57 10.90 -4.60 -9.28
CA SER A 57 10.07 -4.51 -10.50
C SER A 57 8.68 -3.98 -10.20
N ARG A 58 8.10 -4.30 -9.02
CA ARG A 58 6.82 -3.78 -8.56
C ARG A 58 6.87 -2.27 -8.37
N ILE A 59 7.88 -1.75 -7.67
CA ILE A 59 8.05 -0.30 -7.47
C ILE A 59 8.17 0.43 -8.81
N GLN A 60 8.99 -0.08 -9.73
CA GLN A 60 9.13 0.51 -11.06
C GLN A 60 7.79 0.54 -11.83
N MET A 61 6.99 -0.52 -11.70
CA MET A 61 5.67 -0.59 -12.32
C MET A 61 4.72 0.47 -11.75
N TRP A 62 4.72 0.67 -10.43
CA TRP A 62 3.91 1.70 -9.78
C TRP A 62 4.31 3.11 -10.22
N GLU A 63 5.59 3.39 -10.40
CA GLU A 63 6.07 4.67 -10.91
C GLU A 63 5.50 4.95 -12.30
N VAL A 64 5.57 3.98 -13.21
CA VAL A 64 5.01 4.12 -14.56
C VAL A 64 3.50 4.34 -14.52
N ILE A 65 2.77 3.59 -13.69
CA ILE A 65 1.32 3.74 -13.54
C ILE A 65 0.98 5.15 -13.01
N ARG A 66 1.70 5.64 -12.00
CA ARG A 66 1.49 7.00 -11.45
C ARG A 66 1.74 8.09 -12.47
N GLU A 67 2.79 7.97 -13.27
CA GLU A 67 3.06 8.93 -14.35
C GLU A 67 1.92 8.98 -15.38
N MET A 68 1.28 7.85 -15.67
CA MET A 68 0.15 7.80 -16.59
C MET A 68 -1.10 8.47 -16.01
N VAL A 69 -1.40 8.21 -14.75
CA VAL A 69 -2.51 8.87 -14.05
C VAL A 69 -2.25 10.39 -13.97
N ALA A 70 -1.04 10.80 -13.63
CA ALA A 70 -0.64 12.21 -13.67
C ALA A 70 -0.75 12.85 -15.05
N GLY A 71 -0.60 12.05 -16.12
CA GLY A 71 -0.82 12.44 -17.51
C GLY A 71 -2.28 12.50 -17.95
N GLY A 72 -3.24 12.25 -17.05
CA GLY A 72 -4.67 12.34 -17.30
C GLY A 72 -5.38 11.03 -17.66
N THR A 73 -4.70 9.88 -17.57
CA THR A 73 -5.34 8.56 -17.74
C THR A 73 -6.12 8.21 -16.47
N THR A 74 -7.39 7.85 -16.61
CA THR A 74 -8.17 7.27 -15.52
C THR A 74 -7.81 5.79 -15.36
N LEU A 75 -7.52 5.36 -14.13
CA LEU A 75 -7.13 3.99 -13.83
C LEU A 75 -8.22 3.27 -13.04
N LEU A 76 -8.61 2.08 -13.49
CA LEU A 76 -9.32 1.09 -12.68
C LEU A 76 -8.35 -0.08 -12.44
N LEU A 77 -8.05 -0.34 -11.17
CA LEU A 77 -7.07 -1.33 -10.75
C LEU A 77 -7.71 -2.35 -9.83
N THR A 78 -7.48 -3.64 -10.07
CA THR A 78 -7.70 -4.67 -9.04
C THR A 78 -6.36 -5.11 -8.46
N THR A 79 -6.33 -5.33 -7.16
CA THR A 79 -5.14 -5.84 -6.47
C THR A 79 -5.50 -6.54 -5.16
N GLN A 80 -4.68 -7.51 -4.77
CA GLN A 80 -4.70 -8.11 -3.44
C GLN A 80 -3.63 -7.51 -2.50
N TYR A 81 -2.81 -6.59 -3.01
CA TYR A 81 -1.75 -5.94 -2.25
C TYR A 81 -2.21 -4.58 -1.72
N LEU A 82 -2.39 -4.47 -0.41
CA LEU A 82 -2.81 -3.21 0.23
C LEU A 82 -1.82 -2.07 -0.03
N GLU A 83 -0.51 -2.36 -0.11
CA GLU A 83 0.51 -1.36 -0.42
C GLU A 83 0.33 -0.78 -1.85
N GLU A 84 -0.09 -1.60 -2.81
CA GLU A 84 -0.38 -1.14 -4.17
C GLU A 84 -1.59 -0.21 -4.20
N ALA A 85 -2.67 -0.60 -3.52
CA ALA A 85 -3.86 0.24 -3.39
C ALA A 85 -3.53 1.57 -2.68
N ASP A 86 -2.76 1.53 -1.59
CA ASP A 86 -2.34 2.71 -0.82
C ASP A 86 -1.51 3.70 -1.66
N ARG A 87 -0.70 3.19 -2.58
CA ARG A 87 0.18 4.01 -3.41
C ARG A 87 -0.45 4.57 -4.68
N LEU A 88 -1.42 3.86 -5.25
CA LEU A 88 -1.92 4.13 -6.59
C LEU A 88 -3.37 4.62 -6.63
N ALA A 89 -4.18 4.31 -5.63
CA ALA A 89 -5.59 4.60 -5.66
C ALA A 89 -5.95 5.87 -4.89
N ASP A 90 -6.77 6.72 -5.51
CA ASP A 90 -7.40 7.86 -4.83
C ASP A 90 -8.64 7.39 -4.05
N ASP A 91 -9.27 6.31 -4.53
CA ASP A 91 -10.48 5.73 -3.95
C ASP A 91 -10.43 4.20 -4.03
N ILE A 92 -10.79 3.51 -2.95
CA ILE A 92 -10.64 2.07 -2.79
C ILE A 92 -11.97 1.46 -2.41
N VAL A 93 -12.34 0.38 -3.11
CA VAL A 93 -13.46 -0.48 -2.75
C VAL A 93 -12.93 -1.84 -2.34
N VAL A 94 -13.20 -2.24 -1.11
CA VAL A 94 -12.84 -3.58 -0.60
C VAL A 94 -13.97 -4.56 -0.89
N ILE A 95 -13.64 -5.64 -1.59
CA ILE A 95 -14.61 -6.67 -1.99
C ILE A 95 -14.31 -7.96 -1.23
N ASP A 96 -15.33 -8.53 -0.58
CA ASP A 96 -15.29 -9.83 0.05
C ASP A 96 -16.55 -10.62 -0.28
N HIS A 97 -16.41 -11.90 -0.64
CA HIS A 97 -17.52 -12.78 -1.03
C HIS A 97 -18.51 -12.13 -2.01
N GLY A 98 -17.99 -11.37 -2.99
CA GLY A 98 -18.79 -10.71 -4.03
C GLY A 98 -19.58 -9.48 -3.57
N LYS A 99 -19.29 -8.95 -2.37
CA LYS A 99 -19.91 -7.74 -1.82
C LYS A 99 -18.87 -6.68 -1.53
N ALA A 100 -19.21 -5.42 -1.80
CA ALA A 100 -18.42 -4.30 -1.31
C ALA A 100 -18.64 -4.17 0.20
N ILE A 101 -17.57 -4.36 0.98
CA ILE A 101 -17.60 -4.34 2.45
C ILE A 101 -17.06 -3.04 3.03
N ALA A 102 -16.25 -2.30 2.28
CA ALA A 102 -15.74 -0.99 2.67
C ALA A 102 -15.43 -0.16 1.41
N HIS A 103 -15.51 1.17 1.53
CA HIS A 103 -15.25 2.12 0.46
C HIS A 103 -14.73 3.45 1.02
N GLY A 104 -13.73 4.02 0.37
CA GLY A 104 -13.15 5.32 0.72
C GLY A 104 -11.68 5.45 0.35
N THR A 105 -11.06 6.55 0.74
CA THR A 105 -9.62 6.73 0.60
C THR A 105 -8.85 5.79 1.51
N SER A 106 -7.57 5.56 1.24
CA SER A 106 -6.70 4.74 2.08
C SER A 106 -6.72 5.17 3.55
N ASP A 107 -6.64 6.47 3.82
CA ASP A 107 -6.66 7.02 5.18
C ASP A 107 -8.01 6.80 5.87
N GLN A 108 -9.13 6.96 5.15
CA GLN A 108 -10.46 6.67 5.67
C GLN A 108 -10.61 5.20 6.04
N LEU A 109 -10.16 4.29 5.17
CA LEU A 109 -10.24 2.85 5.44
C LEU A 109 -9.34 2.44 6.61
N LYS A 110 -8.12 2.96 6.69
CA LYS A 110 -7.22 2.73 7.84
C LYS A 110 -7.85 3.21 9.15
N SER A 111 -8.52 4.35 9.13
CA SER A 111 -9.20 4.87 10.33
C SER A 111 -10.43 4.07 10.76
N GLN A 112 -11.11 3.40 9.82
CA GLN A 112 -12.27 2.53 10.12
C GLN A 112 -11.88 1.18 10.73
N ILE A 113 -10.73 0.61 10.33
CA ILE A 113 -10.32 -0.75 10.73
C ILE A 113 -9.63 -0.77 12.09
N GLY A 114 -9.13 0.34 12.54
CA GLY A 114 -8.50 0.51 13.84
C GLY A 114 -7.68 1.79 13.79
N GLY A 115 -8.21 2.83 14.36
CA GLY A 115 -7.56 4.13 14.45
C GLY A 115 -6.07 4.02 14.82
N GLU A 116 -5.38 5.13 14.77
CA GLU A 116 -3.99 5.21 15.24
C GLU A 116 -3.84 4.45 16.57
N ARG A 117 -2.84 3.59 16.66
CA ARG A 117 -2.55 2.82 17.88
C ARG A 117 -1.19 3.22 18.39
N ILE A 118 -1.07 3.28 19.70
CA ILE A 118 0.23 3.36 20.39
C ILE A 118 0.57 1.95 20.86
N GLU A 119 1.78 1.51 20.55
CA GLU A 119 2.39 0.30 21.09
C GLU A 119 3.60 0.71 21.92
N LEU A 120 3.61 0.33 23.20
CA LEU A 120 4.71 0.54 24.12
C LEU A 120 5.38 -0.80 24.41
N LEU A 121 6.66 -0.90 24.10
CA LEU A 121 7.51 -2.02 24.52
C LEU A 121 8.24 -1.64 25.79
N LEU A 122 7.99 -2.39 26.86
CA LEU A 122 8.55 -2.10 28.17
C LEU A 122 9.94 -2.73 28.31
N ALA A 123 10.90 -1.93 28.73
CA ALA A 123 12.25 -2.42 29.05
C ALA A 123 12.23 -3.29 30.32
N ASP A 124 11.43 -2.89 31.33
CA ASP A 124 11.24 -3.64 32.56
C ASP A 124 9.75 -3.92 32.79
N ALA A 125 9.43 -5.12 33.27
CA ALA A 125 8.07 -5.50 33.63
C ALA A 125 7.54 -4.69 34.84
N ALA A 126 8.44 -4.16 35.69
CA ALA A 126 8.07 -3.31 36.82
C ALA A 126 7.38 -2.01 36.39
N ASP A 127 7.64 -1.54 35.17
CA ASP A 127 7.07 -0.30 34.64
C ASP A 127 5.66 -0.48 34.07
N GLN A 128 5.13 -1.72 34.00
CA GLN A 128 3.86 -2.04 33.34
C GLN A 128 2.68 -1.24 33.95
N ALA A 129 2.62 -1.08 35.25
CA ALA A 129 1.54 -0.35 35.91
C ALA A 129 1.55 1.15 35.55
N ALA A 130 2.72 1.77 35.57
CA ALA A 130 2.89 3.18 35.24
C ALA A 130 2.61 3.43 33.75
N ALA A 131 3.16 2.59 32.87
CA ALA A 131 2.93 2.65 31.43
C ALA A 131 1.45 2.41 31.06
N SER A 132 0.76 1.48 31.75
CA SER A 132 -0.67 1.24 31.57
C SER A 132 -1.52 2.44 31.91
N GLN A 133 -1.20 3.14 33.00
CA GLN A 133 -1.88 4.38 33.36
C GLN A 133 -1.61 5.51 32.36
N ALA A 134 -0.37 5.64 31.91
CA ALA A 134 0.00 6.67 30.94
C ALA A 134 -0.72 6.47 29.60
N ILE A 135 -0.75 5.25 29.06
CA ILE A 135 -1.41 4.95 27.78
C ILE A 135 -2.94 5.04 27.91
N ALA A 136 -3.52 4.62 29.05
CA ALA A 136 -4.96 4.70 29.31
C ALA A 136 -5.48 6.14 29.30
N ALA A 137 -4.67 7.10 29.71
CA ALA A 137 -5.05 8.52 29.72
C ALA A 137 -5.26 9.14 28.34
N VAL A 138 -4.70 8.52 27.29
CA VAL A 138 -4.81 8.99 25.89
C VAL A 138 -5.55 8.00 24.98
N ALA A 139 -5.86 6.81 25.51
CA ALA A 139 -6.54 5.77 24.77
C ALA A 139 -8.00 6.19 24.44
N SER A 140 -8.41 5.92 23.21
CA SER A 140 -9.80 6.05 22.76
C SER A 140 -10.62 4.76 22.92
N GLY A 141 -9.99 3.69 23.43
CA GLY A 141 -10.59 2.38 23.70
C GLY A 141 -9.77 1.57 24.70
N GLU A 142 -9.99 0.26 24.73
CA GLU A 142 -9.38 -0.64 25.71
C GLU A 142 -7.87 -0.80 25.50
N VAL A 143 -7.11 -0.76 26.61
CA VAL A 143 -5.67 -1.04 26.61
C VAL A 143 -5.47 -2.55 26.68
N GLN A 144 -4.77 -3.09 25.70
CA GLN A 144 -4.40 -4.51 25.63
C GLN A 144 -2.96 -4.69 26.12
N ALA A 145 -2.76 -5.63 27.04
CA ALA A 145 -1.45 -6.01 27.52
C ALA A 145 -1.05 -7.39 26.98
N ASP A 146 0.16 -7.49 26.43
CA ASP A 146 0.82 -8.75 26.13
C ASP A 146 1.98 -8.94 27.10
N ASP A 147 1.76 -9.74 28.12
CA ASP A 147 2.75 -10.00 29.18
C ASP A 147 3.97 -10.76 28.63
N THR A 148 3.80 -11.54 27.57
CA THR A 148 4.90 -12.32 26.94
C THR A 148 5.83 -11.41 26.16
N ALA A 149 5.25 -10.46 25.39
CA ALA A 149 6.01 -9.48 24.62
C ALA A 149 6.39 -8.25 25.44
N ARG A 150 5.91 -8.13 26.69
CA ARG A 150 6.00 -6.90 27.51
C ARG A 150 5.50 -5.67 26.74
N ALA A 151 4.41 -5.83 26.01
CA ALA A 151 3.84 -4.79 25.17
C ALA A 151 2.49 -4.33 25.71
N LEU A 152 2.25 -3.03 25.63
CA LEU A 152 0.93 -2.43 25.84
C LEU A 152 0.49 -1.78 24.54
N THR A 153 -0.72 -2.09 24.10
CA THR A 153 -1.28 -1.54 22.86
C THR A 153 -2.63 -0.88 23.17
N ALA A 154 -2.84 0.33 22.68
CA ALA A 154 -4.12 1.00 22.79
C ALA A 154 -4.46 1.80 21.52
N PRO A 155 -5.74 1.83 21.10
CA PRO A 155 -6.20 2.76 20.09
C PRO A 155 -6.16 4.19 20.63
N VAL A 156 -5.76 5.15 19.79
CA VAL A 156 -5.70 6.57 20.15
C VAL A 156 -6.29 7.43 19.04
N THR A 157 -6.60 8.68 19.37
CA THR A 157 -6.98 9.70 18.38
C THR A 157 -5.90 10.78 18.34
N GLY A 158 -5.35 11.10 17.16
CA GLY A 158 -4.27 12.09 17.00
C GLY A 158 -2.89 11.56 17.41
N GLY A 159 -2.49 10.41 16.86
CA GLY A 159 -1.35 9.56 17.19
C GLY A 159 -0.08 10.24 17.68
N ALA A 160 0.50 11.15 16.90
CA ALA A 160 1.72 11.86 17.30
C ALA A 160 1.51 12.70 18.56
N LYS A 161 0.36 13.35 18.71
CA LYS A 161 0.04 14.17 19.89
C LYS A 161 -0.20 13.27 21.11
N ALA A 162 -0.93 12.17 20.92
CA ALA A 162 -1.16 11.18 21.97
C ALA A 162 0.16 10.54 22.44
N LEU A 163 1.05 10.19 21.51
CA LEU A 163 2.38 9.66 21.85
C LEU A 163 3.20 10.66 22.68
N MET A 164 3.22 11.93 22.30
CA MET A 164 3.92 12.97 23.06
C MET A 164 3.36 13.14 24.48
N GLU A 165 2.07 12.96 24.66
CA GLU A 165 1.42 13.03 25.99
C GLU A 165 1.80 11.82 26.85
N VAL A 166 1.84 10.61 26.27
CA VAL A 166 2.29 9.39 26.98
C VAL A 166 3.74 9.54 27.46
N LEU A 167 4.64 10.06 26.60
CA LEU A 167 6.06 10.20 26.91
C LEU A 167 6.36 11.29 27.95
N ARG A 168 5.40 12.17 28.26
CA ARG A 168 5.53 13.21 29.30
C ARG A 168 5.10 12.76 30.69
N ARG A 169 4.43 11.63 30.78
CA ARG A 169 3.91 11.06 32.03
C ARG A 169 4.84 10.02 32.62
#